data_512803f3bba8aa77d11dd6909692d93e
#
_entry.id   512803f3bba8aa77d11dd6909692d93e
#
_cell.length_a   1.000
_cell.length_b   1.000
_cell.length_c   1.000
_cell.angle_alpha   90.00
_cell.angle_beta   90.00
_cell.angle_gamma   90.00
#
_symmetry.space_group_name_H-M   'P 1'
#
loop_
_entity.id
_entity.type
_entity.pdbx_description
1 polymer ?
#
loop_
_entity_poly.entity_id
_entity_poly.type
_entity_poly.pdbx_seq_one_letter_code
_entity_poly.pdbx_strand_id
1 'polypeptide(L)'
;MGKYKRDKGLQIPMEQRQNLNAKILYLVENHETELYGITPEDIFNVYMGNGGLHGLDRKDFQNFHAYTEAKKEIEQGQFFTPAEICEFLVACVKPEPKDIIYDLTYGKGDFFNYLPTESNIYGTEIDMKAVKIAQYLYPKANLQYGDIRQYSPVLSGDIVFGNPPFHLEWGTKEAPVSSQMYYCKKAYQVLKNGGLLVLLVPESFLSDDFSNKGDIEEISHMFNLIVQFSLPADAFKE
;
A
#
# COMPACT_ATOMS: atom_id res chain seq x y z
N MET A 1 17.22 7.59 -4.20
CA MET A 1 17.08 6.87 -5.50
C MET A 1 16.64 5.46 -5.16
N GLY A 2 15.54 4.98 -5.76
CA GLY A 2 14.98 3.67 -5.45
C GLY A 2 15.89 2.51 -5.88
N LYS A 3 15.66 1.34 -5.32
CA LYS A 3 16.34 0.07 -5.70
C LYS A 3 16.07 -0.28 -7.16
N TYR A 4 14.82 -0.11 -7.61
CA TYR A 4 14.38 -0.28 -8.98
C TYR A 4 14.01 1.07 -9.57
N LYS A 5 14.37 1.30 -10.83
CA LYS A 5 14.04 2.51 -11.55
C LYS A 5 12.61 2.44 -12.06
N ARG A 6 11.79 3.44 -11.79
CA ARG A 6 10.43 3.55 -12.33
C ARG A 6 10.48 3.93 -13.81
N ASP A 7 9.79 3.17 -14.64
CA ASP A 7 9.51 3.54 -16.03
C ASP A 7 8.24 4.41 -16.09
N LYS A 8 8.43 5.72 -16.11
CA LYS A 8 7.32 6.69 -16.14
C LYS A 8 6.54 6.71 -17.46
N GLY A 9 7.07 6.13 -18.51
CA GLY A 9 6.43 6.04 -19.82
C GLY A 9 5.58 4.79 -20.00
N LEU A 10 5.71 3.81 -19.10
CA LEU A 10 5.01 2.55 -19.23
C LEU A 10 3.55 2.70 -18.78
N GLN A 11 2.64 2.55 -19.75
CA GLN A 11 1.21 2.47 -19.49
C GLN A 11 0.70 1.09 -19.89
N ILE A 12 0.09 0.39 -18.95
CA ILE A 12 -0.47 -0.94 -19.17
C ILE A 12 -1.99 -0.84 -19.14
N PRO A 13 -2.68 -1.05 -20.27
CA PRO A 13 -4.14 -1.04 -20.32
C PRO A 13 -4.74 -2.04 -19.32
N MET A 14 -5.83 -1.65 -18.67
CA MET A 14 -6.49 -2.46 -17.65
C MET A 14 -6.80 -3.90 -18.11
N GLU A 15 -7.25 -4.06 -19.34
CA GLU A 15 -7.56 -5.37 -19.94
C GLU A 15 -6.33 -6.31 -20.00
N GLN A 16 -5.13 -5.75 -20.06
CA GLN A 16 -3.89 -6.52 -20.10
C GLN A 16 -3.32 -6.81 -18.72
N ARG A 17 -3.67 -6.02 -17.70
CA ARG A 17 -3.06 -6.10 -16.35
C ARG A 17 -3.26 -7.46 -15.71
N GLN A 18 -4.47 -7.98 -15.73
CA GLN A 18 -4.77 -9.28 -15.12
C GLN A 18 -3.94 -10.41 -15.75
N ASN A 19 -3.85 -10.42 -17.09
CA ASN A 19 -3.06 -11.41 -17.81
C ASN A 19 -1.55 -11.27 -17.54
N LEU A 20 -1.05 -10.04 -17.49
CA LEU A 20 0.35 -9.76 -17.17
C LEU A 20 0.68 -10.13 -15.73
N ASN A 21 -0.18 -9.76 -14.77
CA ASN A 21 -0.01 -10.14 -13.38
C ASN A 21 0.01 -11.66 -13.19
N ALA A 22 -0.90 -12.38 -13.85
CA ALA A 22 -0.95 -13.84 -13.80
C ALA A 22 0.32 -14.48 -14.40
N LYS A 23 0.81 -13.96 -15.54
CA LYS A 23 2.03 -14.42 -16.18
C LYS A 23 3.27 -14.15 -15.32
N ILE A 24 3.38 -12.95 -14.77
CA ILE A 24 4.49 -12.59 -13.88
C ILE A 24 4.50 -13.49 -12.64
N LEU A 25 3.34 -13.68 -12.01
CA LEU A 25 3.21 -14.53 -10.84
C LEU A 25 3.64 -15.97 -11.16
N TYR A 26 3.19 -16.53 -12.29
CA TYR A 26 3.61 -17.85 -12.74
C TYR A 26 5.14 -17.96 -12.89
N LEU A 27 5.77 -16.98 -13.55
CA LEU A 27 7.22 -16.97 -13.74
C LEU A 27 8.00 -16.86 -12.41
N VAL A 28 7.51 -16.07 -11.48
CA VAL A 28 8.10 -15.93 -10.13
C VAL A 28 7.96 -17.23 -9.34
N GLU A 29 6.78 -17.84 -9.34
CA GLU A 29 6.50 -19.08 -8.61
C GLU A 29 7.29 -20.29 -9.13
N ASN A 30 7.56 -20.33 -10.43
CA ASN A 30 8.30 -21.42 -11.06
C ASN A 30 9.80 -21.15 -11.20
N HIS A 31 10.30 -20.00 -10.69
CA HIS A 31 11.69 -19.57 -10.83
C HIS A 31 12.16 -19.48 -12.30
N GLU A 32 11.26 -19.09 -13.19
CA GLU A 32 11.50 -19.01 -14.64
C GLU A 32 11.81 -17.61 -15.15
N THR A 33 11.86 -16.60 -14.28
CA THR A 33 12.08 -15.20 -14.69
C THR A 33 13.35 -14.99 -15.50
N GLU A 34 14.46 -15.61 -15.09
CA GLU A 34 15.74 -15.54 -15.82
C GLU A 34 15.68 -16.23 -17.17
N LEU A 35 14.98 -17.37 -17.27
CA LEU A 35 14.80 -18.12 -18.51
C LEU A 35 14.12 -17.27 -19.58
N TYR A 36 13.20 -16.40 -19.17
CA TYR A 36 12.48 -15.49 -20.08
C TYR A 36 13.08 -14.09 -20.14
N GLY A 37 14.24 -13.87 -19.50
CA GLY A 37 14.91 -12.58 -19.48
C GLY A 37 14.15 -11.47 -18.73
N ILE A 38 13.28 -11.84 -17.80
CA ILE A 38 12.47 -10.90 -17.01
C ILE A 38 13.27 -10.51 -15.77
N THR A 39 13.55 -9.23 -15.62
CA THR A 39 14.29 -8.71 -14.48
C THR A 39 13.37 -8.34 -13.31
N PRO A 40 13.90 -8.26 -12.07
CA PRO A 40 13.13 -7.71 -10.94
C PRO A 40 12.61 -6.29 -11.20
N GLU A 41 13.36 -5.47 -11.95
CA GLU A 41 12.93 -4.12 -12.34
C GLU A 41 11.71 -4.16 -13.28
N ASP A 42 11.67 -5.08 -14.23
CA ASP A 42 10.49 -5.29 -15.09
C ASP A 42 9.27 -5.68 -14.26
N ILE A 43 9.45 -6.60 -13.31
CA ILE A 43 8.36 -7.03 -12.42
C ILE A 43 7.86 -5.87 -11.57
N PHE A 44 8.76 -5.07 -10.98
CA PHE A 44 8.41 -3.89 -10.21
C PHE A 44 7.55 -2.91 -11.01
N ASN A 45 7.88 -2.70 -12.30
CA ASN A 45 7.18 -1.77 -13.18
C ASN A 45 5.88 -2.32 -13.75
N VAL A 46 5.80 -3.62 -14.03
CA VAL A 46 4.68 -4.23 -14.77
C VAL A 46 3.62 -4.82 -13.85
N TYR A 47 4.01 -5.40 -12.70
CA TYR A 47 3.03 -5.96 -11.76
C TYR A 47 2.26 -4.85 -11.05
N MET A 48 0.96 -4.76 -11.30
CA MET A 48 0.10 -3.68 -10.82
C MET A 48 -1.12 -4.20 -10.06
N GLY A 49 -1.63 -3.39 -9.13
CA GLY A 49 -2.90 -3.66 -8.44
C GLY A 49 -4.11 -3.58 -9.40
N ASN A 50 -5.22 -4.14 -8.97
CA ASN A 50 -6.48 -4.15 -9.73
C ASN A 50 -7.40 -2.97 -9.36
N GLY A 51 -6.99 -2.09 -8.45
CA GLY A 51 -7.77 -0.94 -8.02
C GLY A 51 -7.66 0.24 -8.98
N GLY A 52 -8.68 1.11 -8.97
CA GLY A 52 -8.70 2.33 -9.76
C GLY A 52 -9.27 2.20 -11.17
N LEU A 53 -9.82 3.29 -11.68
CA LEU A 53 -10.42 3.36 -13.03
C LEU A 53 -9.39 3.39 -14.17
N HIS A 54 -8.11 3.52 -13.84
CA HIS A 54 -6.99 3.47 -14.79
C HIS A 54 -7.18 4.37 -16.03
N GLY A 55 -7.63 5.59 -15.80
CA GLY A 55 -7.89 6.56 -16.86
C GLY A 55 -9.21 6.36 -17.61
N LEU A 56 -10.02 5.34 -17.28
CA LEU A 56 -11.38 5.24 -17.80
C LEU A 56 -12.28 6.29 -17.18
N ASP A 57 -13.17 6.87 -18.02
CA ASP A 57 -14.11 7.89 -17.64
C ASP A 57 -15.54 7.39 -17.92
N ARG A 58 -16.56 8.07 -17.38
CA ARG A 58 -17.97 7.70 -17.58
C ARG A 58 -18.34 7.50 -19.07
N LYS A 59 -17.74 8.26 -19.96
CA LYS A 59 -17.96 8.16 -21.42
C LYS A 59 -17.49 6.84 -22.02
N ASP A 60 -16.60 6.11 -21.34
CA ASP A 60 -16.04 4.84 -21.79
C ASP A 60 -16.95 3.65 -21.46
N PHE A 61 -18.07 3.92 -20.75
CA PHE A 61 -19.06 2.90 -20.37
C PHE A 61 -20.39 3.10 -21.12
N GLN A 62 -21.05 1.98 -21.45
CA GLN A 62 -22.32 2.00 -22.21
C GLN A 62 -23.42 2.83 -21.56
N ASN A 63 -23.47 2.86 -20.22
CA ASN A 63 -24.46 3.61 -19.47
C ASN A 63 -23.97 3.90 -18.03
N PHE A 64 -24.74 4.73 -17.32
CA PHE A 64 -24.39 5.13 -15.94
C PHE A 64 -24.36 3.96 -14.96
N HIS A 65 -25.21 2.97 -15.14
CA HIS A 65 -25.25 1.79 -14.27
C HIS A 65 -23.97 0.96 -14.43
N ALA A 66 -23.56 0.68 -15.66
CA ALA A 66 -22.30 -0.03 -15.95
C ALA A 66 -21.07 0.69 -15.37
N TYR A 67 -21.04 2.03 -15.48
CA TYR A 67 -20.01 2.85 -14.84
C TYR A 67 -20.01 2.69 -13.31
N THR A 68 -21.21 2.76 -12.69
CA THR A 68 -21.33 2.69 -11.22
C THR A 68 -20.95 1.32 -10.68
N GLU A 69 -21.35 0.26 -11.37
CA GLU A 69 -20.98 -1.12 -10.97
C GLU A 69 -19.46 -1.35 -11.12
N ALA A 70 -18.90 -0.97 -12.26
CA ALA A 70 -17.44 -1.04 -12.47
C ALA A 70 -16.69 -0.20 -11.43
N LYS A 71 -17.18 0.99 -11.11
CA LYS A 71 -16.59 1.86 -10.09
C LYS A 71 -16.59 1.19 -8.71
N LYS A 72 -17.68 0.57 -8.30
CA LYS A 72 -17.74 -0.17 -7.02
C LYS A 72 -16.76 -1.34 -6.99
N GLU A 73 -16.70 -2.13 -8.06
CA GLU A 73 -15.81 -3.27 -8.17
C GLU A 73 -14.33 -2.82 -8.10
N ILE A 74 -14.00 -1.75 -8.81
CA ILE A 74 -12.63 -1.22 -8.90
C ILE A 74 -12.24 -0.47 -7.61
N GLU A 75 -13.17 0.24 -6.96
CA GLU A 75 -12.92 0.90 -5.67
C GLU A 75 -12.66 -0.11 -4.53
N GLN A 76 -13.13 -1.34 -4.66
CA GLN A 76 -12.80 -2.44 -3.75
C GLN A 76 -11.48 -3.15 -4.11
N GLY A 77 -10.88 -2.79 -5.23
CA GLY A 77 -9.64 -3.37 -5.70
C GLY A 77 -8.43 -2.95 -4.87
N GLN A 78 -7.34 -3.68 -5.06
CA GLN A 78 -6.07 -3.36 -4.44
C GLN A 78 -5.38 -2.20 -5.18
N PHE A 79 -5.12 -1.12 -4.46
CA PHE A 79 -4.38 0.03 -4.95
C PHE A 79 -2.94 -0.03 -4.44
N PHE A 80 -2.00 -0.20 -5.34
CA PHE A 80 -0.61 -0.01 -5.00
C PHE A 80 -0.27 1.48 -4.93
N THR A 81 0.62 1.83 -4.02
CA THR A 81 0.98 3.23 -3.82
C THR A 81 1.84 3.70 -5.00
N PRO A 82 1.47 4.81 -5.67
CA PRO A 82 2.29 5.37 -6.74
C PRO A 82 3.73 5.64 -6.29
N ALA A 83 4.67 5.31 -7.16
CA ALA A 83 6.10 5.37 -6.86
C ALA A 83 6.57 6.76 -6.43
N GLU A 84 6.03 7.80 -7.04
CA GLU A 84 6.34 9.19 -6.72
C GLU A 84 5.89 9.59 -5.30
N ILE A 85 4.75 9.04 -4.85
CA ILE A 85 4.27 9.27 -3.49
C ILE A 85 5.17 8.55 -2.49
N CYS A 86 5.55 7.30 -2.78
CA CYS A 86 6.48 6.55 -1.93
C CYS A 86 7.83 7.27 -1.81
N GLU A 87 8.41 7.70 -2.94
CA GLU A 87 9.68 8.43 -2.97
C GLU A 87 9.60 9.73 -2.16
N PHE A 88 8.54 10.50 -2.35
CA PHE A 88 8.31 11.75 -1.63
C PHE A 88 8.20 11.52 -0.11
N LEU A 89 7.37 10.59 0.33
CA LEU A 89 7.15 10.33 1.75
C LEU A 89 8.40 9.78 2.43
N VAL A 90 9.12 8.86 1.79
CA VAL A 90 10.40 8.36 2.31
C VAL A 90 11.45 9.48 2.36
N ALA A 91 11.50 10.36 1.36
CA ALA A 91 12.41 11.51 1.37
C ALA A 91 12.09 12.53 2.46
N CYS A 92 10.81 12.70 2.85
CA CYS A 92 10.43 13.56 3.96
C CYS A 92 10.90 13.00 5.31
N VAL A 93 10.77 11.70 5.50
CA VAL A 93 11.10 11.00 6.77
C VAL A 93 12.59 10.75 6.90
N LYS A 94 13.29 10.43 5.79
CA LYS A 94 14.71 10.10 5.72
C LYS A 94 15.12 8.96 6.67
N PRO A 95 14.54 7.76 6.51
CA PRO A 95 14.91 6.62 7.34
C PRO A 95 16.40 6.32 7.29
N GLU A 96 16.96 5.91 8.43
CA GLU A 96 18.35 5.48 8.53
C GLU A 96 18.47 3.95 8.37
N PRO A 97 19.64 3.41 7.96
CA PRO A 97 19.81 1.96 7.79
C PRO A 97 19.57 1.12 9.04
N LYS A 98 19.66 1.72 10.23
CA LYS A 98 19.41 1.06 11.52
C LYS A 98 17.94 1.03 11.92
N ASP A 99 17.09 1.85 11.30
CA ASP A 99 15.69 1.97 11.67
C ASP A 99 14.93 0.70 11.33
N ILE A 100 14.07 0.29 12.25
CA ILE A 100 13.13 -0.82 12.07
C ILE A 100 11.85 -0.25 11.47
N ILE A 101 11.53 -0.69 10.27
CA ILE A 101 10.46 -0.12 9.45
C ILE A 101 9.39 -1.17 9.22
N TYR A 102 8.14 -0.76 9.41
CA TYR A 102 6.98 -1.60 9.17
C TYR A 102 6.11 -1.05 8.05
N ASP A 103 5.52 -1.97 7.28
CA ASP A 103 4.33 -1.73 6.48
C ASP A 103 3.36 -2.89 6.70
N LEU A 104 2.20 -2.60 7.26
CA LEU A 104 1.24 -3.61 7.72
C LEU A 104 0.19 -4.00 6.68
N THR A 105 0.31 -3.44 5.47
CA THR A 105 -0.48 -3.76 4.27
C THR A 105 0.36 -3.48 3.04
N TYR A 106 1.55 -4.08 2.98
CA TYR A 106 2.63 -3.65 2.08
C TYR A 106 2.37 -3.86 0.59
N GLY A 107 1.33 -4.60 0.18
CA GLY A 107 1.07 -4.90 -1.21
C GLY A 107 2.27 -5.59 -1.88
N LYS A 108 2.78 -5.03 -2.99
CA LYS A 108 4.05 -5.51 -3.59
C LYS A 108 5.30 -4.85 -3.00
N GLY A 109 5.15 -3.97 -1.99
CA GLY A 109 6.27 -3.31 -1.30
C GLY A 109 6.77 -2.03 -1.99
N ASP A 110 5.89 -1.19 -2.48
CA ASP A 110 6.27 0.03 -3.22
C ASP A 110 7.11 1.00 -2.37
N PHE A 111 6.82 1.15 -1.07
CA PHE A 111 7.65 1.92 -0.15
C PHE A 111 9.07 1.35 -0.02
N PHE A 112 9.22 0.02 -0.05
CA PHE A 112 10.49 -0.65 0.18
C PHE A 112 11.54 -0.30 -0.87
N ASN A 113 11.08 0.09 -2.08
CA ASN A 113 11.96 0.51 -3.16
C ASN A 113 12.87 1.69 -2.78
N TYR A 114 12.43 2.53 -1.86
CA TYR A 114 13.11 3.79 -1.48
C TYR A 114 13.77 3.74 -0.11
N LEU A 115 13.65 2.62 0.61
CA LEU A 115 14.23 2.45 1.94
C LEU A 115 15.73 2.11 1.86
N PRO A 116 16.52 2.51 2.88
CA PRO A 116 17.98 2.38 2.84
C PRO A 116 18.48 0.94 2.96
N THR A 117 17.67 0.04 3.51
CA THR A 117 18.01 -1.39 3.67
C THR A 117 16.75 -2.24 3.69
N GLU A 118 16.86 -3.50 3.22
CA GLU A 118 15.77 -4.46 3.27
C GLU A 118 15.72 -5.25 4.58
N SER A 119 16.85 -5.46 5.24
CA SER A 119 16.96 -6.38 6.38
C SER A 119 16.18 -5.93 7.63
N ASN A 120 15.88 -4.64 7.73
CA ASN A 120 15.13 -4.04 8.83
C ASN A 120 13.69 -3.69 8.44
N ILE A 121 13.19 -4.22 7.32
CA ILE A 121 11.80 -4.07 6.86
C ILE A 121 11.01 -5.27 7.36
N TYR A 122 9.87 -4.99 7.95
CA TYR A 122 8.91 -5.95 8.46
C TYR A 122 7.51 -5.61 7.96
N GLY A 123 6.68 -6.61 7.73
CA GLY A 123 5.32 -6.35 7.32
C GLY A 123 4.44 -7.57 7.17
N THR A 124 3.15 -7.33 7.00
CA THR A 124 2.15 -8.36 6.70
C THR A 124 1.28 -7.92 5.53
N GLU A 125 0.85 -8.88 4.73
CA GLU A 125 -0.04 -8.68 3.59
C GLU A 125 -0.98 -9.87 3.46
N ILE A 126 -2.26 -9.60 3.22
CA ILE A 126 -3.30 -10.62 3.13
C ILE A 126 -3.43 -11.22 1.72
N ASP A 127 -2.96 -10.51 0.70
CA ASP A 127 -2.92 -11.04 -0.67
C ASP A 127 -1.67 -11.88 -0.90
N MET A 128 -1.82 -13.20 -0.93
CA MET A 128 -0.73 -14.12 -1.17
C MET A 128 0.03 -13.86 -2.49
N LYS A 129 -0.64 -13.32 -3.51
CA LYS A 129 0.01 -13.00 -4.79
C LYS A 129 0.96 -11.83 -4.62
N ALA A 130 0.52 -10.77 -3.94
CA ALA A 130 1.35 -9.62 -3.63
C ALA A 130 2.53 -10.02 -2.72
N VAL A 131 2.30 -10.90 -1.73
CA VAL A 131 3.36 -11.46 -0.88
C VAL A 131 4.48 -12.10 -1.69
N LYS A 132 4.13 -12.98 -2.64
CA LYS A 132 5.12 -13.68 -3.48
C LYS A 132 5.95 -12.71 -4.32
N ILE A 133 5.30 -11.71 -4.89
CA ILE A 133 5.97 -10.66 -5.66
C ILE A 133 6.89 -9.83 -4.75
N ALA A 134 6.41 -9.38 -3.60
CA ALA A 134 7.22 -8.60 -2.66
C ALA A 134 8.43 -9.40 -2.15
N GLN A 135 8.26 -10.67 -1.80
CA GLN A 135 9.36 -11.54 -1.37
C GLN A 135 10.38 -11.76 -2.48
N TYR A 136 9.94 -11.84 -3.74
CA TYR A 136 10.85 -11.90 -4.88
C TYR A 136 11.64 -10.59 -5.08
N LEU A 137 10.94 -9.45 -4.98
CA LEU A 137 11.57 -8.13 -5.15
C LEU A 137 12.50 -7.76 -3.99
N TYR A 138 12.13 -8.15 -2.76
CA TYR A 138 12.83 -7.76 -1.52
C TYR A 138 13.17 -8.99 -0.66
N PRO A 139 14.08 -9.86 -1.13
CA PRO A 139 14.31 -11.17 -0.51
C PRO A 139 14.95 -11.11 0.88
N LYS A 140 15.45 -9.95 1.31
CA LYS A 140 16.04 -9.75 2.65
C LYS A 140 15.06 -9.15 3.64
N ALA A 141 13.87 -8.73 3.19
CA ALA A 141 12.84 -8.18 4.05
C ALA A 141 12.08 -9.28 4.80
N ASN A 142 11.61 -8.97 5.99
CA ASN A 142 10.90 -9.92 6.88
C ASN A 142 9.38 -9.83 6.61
N LEU A 143 8.96 -10.34 5.47
CA LEU A 143 7.59 -10.23 4.97
C LEU A 143 6.78 -11.49 5.26
N GLN A 144 5.60 -11.30 5.85
CA GLN A 144 4.69 -12.38 6.23
C GLN A 144 3.40 -12.31 5.41
N TYR A 145 2.86 -13.46 5.07
CA TYR A 145 1.47 -13.59 4.67
C TYR A 145 0.60 -13.60 5.91
N GLY A 146 -0.40 -12.74 5.97
CA GLY A 146 -1.31 -12.72 7.12
C GLY A 146 -2.23 -11.51 7.14
N ASP A 147 -3.18 -11.59 8.03
CA ASP A 147 -4.13 -10.52 8.32
C ASP A 147 -3.51 -9.56 9.36
N ILE A 148 -3.52 -8.27 9.08
CA ILE A 148 -3.07 -7.22 10.01
C ILE A 148 -3.73 -7.35 11.40
N ARG A 149 -4.96 -7.84 11.46
CA ARG A 149 -5.70 -8.02 12.71
C ARG A 149 -5.08 -9.07 13.63
N GLN A 150 -4.39 -10.05 13.05
CA GLN A 150 -3.72 -11.14 13.76
C GLN A 150 -2.21 -10.94 13.86
N TYR A 151 -1.69 -9.91 13.19
CA TYR A 151 -0.27 -9.64 13.17
C TYR A 151 0.26 -9.24 14.55
N SER A 152 1.37 -9.85 14.95
CA SER A 152 2.11 -9.50 16.17
C SER A 152 3.54 -9.10 15.79
N PRO A 153 3.98 -7.88 16.15
CA PRO A 153 5.33 -7.42 15.83
C PRO A 153 6.39 -8.22 16.61
N VAL A 154 7.51 -8.47 15.96
CA VAL A 154 8.68 -9.15 16.60
C VAL A 154 9.54 -8.13 17.35
N LEU A 155 9.64 -6.92 16.82
CA LEU A 155 10.44 -5.81 17.35
C LEU A 155 9.59 -4.55 17.40
N SER A 156 9.96 -3.60 18.25
CA SER A 156 9.35 -2.26 18.20
C SER A 156 9.90 -1.47 17.03
N GLY A 157 8.99 -0.86 16.24
CA GLY A 157 9.32 -0.11 15.04
C GLY A 157 9.75 1.33 15.32
N ASP A 158 10.63 1.83 14.51
CA ASP A 158 10.98 3.25 14.45
C ASP A 158 10.00 4.02 13.56
N ILE A 159 9.61 3.40 12.45
CA ILE A 159 8.74 4.01 11.43
C ILE A 159 7.73 2.97 10.95
N VAL A 160 6.48 3.40 10.81
CA VAL A 160 5.44 2.65 10.11
C VAL A 160 5.01 3.45 8.90
N PHE A 161 5.17 2.90 7.70
CA PHE A 161 4.51 3.38 6.49
C PHE A 161 3.23 2.60 6.25
N GLY A 162 2.23 3.23 5.63
CA GLY A 162 1.02 2.51 5.27
C GLY A 162 0.14 3.23 4.25
N ASN A 163 -0.46 2.40 3.42
CA ASN A 163 -1.58 2.75 2.55
C ASN A 163 -2.67 1.69 2.77
N PRO A 164 -3.39 1.75 3.92
CA PRO A 164 -4.44 0.78 4.19
C PRO A 164 -5.56 0.88 3.15
N PRO A 165 -6.28 -0.22 2.89
CA PRO A 165 -7.41 -0.18 1.97
C PRO A 165 -8.45 0.84 2.43
N PHE A 166 -9.02 1.57 1.47
CA PHE A 166 -10.03 2.58 1.74
C PHE A 166 -11.43 1.96 1.77
N HIS A 167 -12.38 2.61 2.46
CA HIS A 167 -13.80 2.22 2.51
C HIS A 167 -14.08 0.81 3.05
N LEU A 168 -13.16 0.22 3.81
CA LEU A 168 -13.40 -1.02 4.52
C LEU A 168 -13.65 -0.77 6.00
N GLU A 169 -14.56 -1.55 6.56
CA GLU A 169 -14.80 -1.61 7.99
C GLU A 169 -14.27 -2.93 8.55
N TRP A 170 -13.45 -2.82 9.57
CA TRP A 170 -12.91 -3.92 10.36
C TRP A 170 -13.50 -3.84 11.78
N GLY A 171 -13.49 -4.90 12.52
CA GLY A 171 -14.11 -4.96 13.83
C GLY A 171 -15.32 -5.91 13.85
N THR A 172 -16.23 -5.72 14.78
CA THR A 172 -17.47 -6.50 14.86
C THR A 172 -18.63 -5.71 14.26
N LYS A 173 -19.75 -6.39 14.00
CA LYS A 173 -20.96 -5.71 13.52
C LYS A 173 -21.49 -4.67 14.52
N GLU A 174 -21.25 -4.91 15.82
CA GLU A 174 -21.67 -4.03 16.92
C GLU A 174 -20.73 -2.87 17.15
N ALA A 175 -19.46 -3.00 16.73
CA ALA A 175 -18.41 -1.99 16.84
C ALA A 175 -17.56 -1.97 15.57
N PRO A 176 -18.09 -1.42 14.45
CA PRO A 176 -17.34 -1.27 13.23
C PRO A 176 -16.22 -0.22 13.42
N VAL A 177 -15.06 -0.48 12.86
CA VAL A 177 -13.90 0.40 12.89
C VAL A 177 -13.40 0.55 11.47
N SER A 178 -13.17 1.78 11.01
CA SER A 178 -12.61 2.00 9.68
C SER A 178 -11.23 1.34 9.58
N SER A 179 -10.88 0.86 8.39
CA SER A 179 -9.56 0.25 8.14
C SER A 179 -8.41 1.18 8.49
N GLN A 180 -8.56 2.49 8.23
CA GLN A 180 -7.57 3.51 8.56
C GLN A 180 -7.39 3.66 10.07
N MET A 181 -8.51 3.72 10.83
CA MET A 181 -8.46 3.80 12.28
C MET A 181 -7.87 2.53 12.90
N TYR A 182 -8.23 1.37 12.37
CA TYR A 182 -7.65 0.11 12.81
C TYR A 182 -6.15 0.07 12.53
N TYR A 183 -5.71 0.59 11.38
CA TYR A 183 -4.30 0.70 11.03
C TYR A 183 -3.55 1.59 12.02
N CYS A 184 -4.11 2.75 12.38
CA CYS A 184 -3.54 3.63 13.41
C CYS A 184 -3.36 2.91 14.75
N LYS A 185 -4.39 2.19 15.22
CA LYS A 185 -4.32 1.39 16.46
C LYS A 185 -3.23 0.33 16.40
N LYS A 186 -3.12 -0.37 15.26
CA LYS A 186 -2.09 -1.40 15.08
C LYS A 186 -0.69 -0.76 14.99
N ALA A 187 -0.54 0.34 14.27
CA ALA A 187 0.72 1.06 14.19
C ALA A 187 1.19 1.56 15.57
N TYR A 188 0.27 2.05 16.40
CA TYR A 188 0.58 2.45 17.77
C TYR A 188 1.13 1.29 18.62
N GLN A 189 0.61 0.07 18.43
CA GLN A 189 1.11 -1.14 19.12
C GLN A 189 2.50 -1.56 18.62
N VAL A 190 2.82 -1.25 17.37
CA VAL A 190 4.08 -1.63 16.73
C VAL A 190 5.19 -0.64 17.02
N LEU A 191 4.86 0.66 17.07
CA LEU A 191 5.83 1.74 17.22
C LEU A 191 6.39 1.84 18.64
N LYS A 192 7.66 2.17 18.74
CA LYS A 192 8.26 2.63 19.99
C LYS A 192 7.83 4.06 20.32
N ASN A 193 8.04 4.50 21.56
CA ASN A 193 7.85 5.90 21.93
C ASN A 193 8.73 6.82 21.04
N GLY A 194 8.12 7.85 20.45
CA GLY A 194 8.77 8.76 19.52
C GLY A 194 8.93 8.21 18.12
N GLY A 195 8.37 7.02 17.82
CA GLY A 195 8.30 6.48 16.47
C GLY A 195 7.34 7.27 15.57
N LEU A 196 7.48 7.13 14.26
CA LEU A 196 6.73 7.86 13.25
C LEU A 196 5.71 6.96 12.53
N LEU A 197 4.48 7.45 12.41
CA LEU A 197 3.47 6.88 11.52
C LEU A 197 3.35 7.77 10.28
N VAL A 198 3.52 7.19 9.10
CA VAL A 198 3.33 7.84 7.80
C VAL A 198 2.20 7.13 7.08
N LEU A 199 1.05 7.79 6.96
CA LEU A 199 -0.17 7.14 6.52
C LEU A 199 -0.79 7.88 5.33
N LEU A 200 -1.16 7.12 4.31
CA LEU A 200 -2.03 7.58 3.24
C LEU A 200 -3.47 7.30 3.62
N VAL A 201 -4.30 8.32 3.60
CA VAL A 201 -5.70 8.24 4.00
C VAL A 201 -6.57 9.07 3.05
N PRO A 202 -7.87 8.78 2.93
CA PRO A 202 -8.81 9.68 2.28
C PRO A 202 -8.81 11.05 2.96
N GLU A 203 -9.01 12.12 2.19
CA GLU A 203 -9.05 13.49 2.72
C GLU A 203 -10.10 13.64 3.85
N SER A 204 -11.20 12.89 3.76
CA SER A 204 -12.26 12.86 4.76
C SER A 204 -11.86 12.22 6.09
N PHE A 205 -10.75 11.50 6.18
CA PHE A 205 -10.39 10.72 7.38
C PHE A 205 -10.18 11.58 8.63
N LEU A 206 -9.62 12.79 8.46
CA LEU A 206 -9.41 13.75 9.54
C LEU A 206 -10.38 14.94 9.48
N SER A 207 -11.44 14.84 8.68
CA SER A 207 -12.43 15.91 8.51
C SER A 207 -13.54 15.77 9.55
N ASP A 208 -13.92 16.89 10.18
CA ASP A 208 -15.01 16.96 11.18
C ASP A 208 -16.36 16.51 10.61
N ASP A 209 -16.53 16.53 9.28
CA ASP A 209 -17.79 16.20 8.61
C ASP A 209 -18.02 14.69 8.44
N PHE A 210 -16.95 13.89 8.41
CA PHE A 210 -17.01 12.46 8.09
C PHE A 210 -16.42 11.54 9.15
N SER A 211 -15.48 12.03 9.93
CA SER A 211 -14.93 11.20 10.97
C SER A 211 -15.83 11.22 12.19
N ASN A 212 -15.96 10.07 12.77
CA ASN A 212 -16.47 9.98 14.09
C ASN A 212 -15.58 10.86 15.00
N LYS A 213 -16.13 11.86 15.70
CA LYS A 213 -15.36 12.72 16.61
C LYS A 213 -14.53 11.90 17.60
N GLY A 214 -15.03 10.73 18.00
CA GLY A 214 -14.33 9.76 18.82
C GLY A 214 -13.04 9.23 18.19
N ASP A 215 -13.01 9.02 16.88
CA ASP A 215 -11.81 8.50 16.18
C ASP A 215 -10.69 9.55 16.15
N ILE A 216 -11.04 10.84 15.92
CA ILE A 216 -10.06 11.94 15.93
C ILE A 216 -9.48 12.11 17.35
N GLU A 217 -10.35 12.07 18.36
CA GLU A 217 -9.93 12.16 19.75
C GLU A 217 -9.02 10.99 20.13
N GLU A 218 -9.39 9.77 19.75
CA GLU A 218 -8.58 8.57 20.01
C GLU A 218 -7.22 8.64 19.29
N ILE A 219 -7.17 9.10 18.04
CA ILE A 219 -5.90 9.29 17.31
C ILE A 219 -5.02 10.33 18.02
N SER A 220 -5.61 11.43 18.50
CA SER A 220 -4.87 12.49 19.20
C SER A 220 -4.26 12.04 20.54
N HIS A 221 -4.82 11.00 21.16
CA HIS A 221 -4.23 10.35 22.33
C HIS A 221 -3.07 9.41 21.99
N MET A 222 -3.06 8.87 20.77
CA MET A 222 -2.01 7.96 20.31
C MET A 222 -0.85 8.69 19.64
N PHE A 223 -1.15 9.73 18.85
CA PHE A 223 -0.18 10.40 17.99
C PHE A 223 -0.30 11.92 18.05
N ASN A 224 0.84 12.60 17.91
CA ASN A 224 0.89 14.02 17.61
C ASN A 224 0.97 14.21 16.10
N LEU A 225 0.04 14.95 15.51
CA LEU A 225 0.10 15.31 14.10
C LEU A 225 1.28 16.25 13.86
N ILE A 226 2.24 15.85 13.05
CA ILE A 226 3.42 16.64 12.71
C ILE A 226 3.18 17.44 11.43
N VAL A 227 2.65 16.78 10.39
CA VAL A 227 2.41 17.40 9.08
C VAL A 227 1.33 16.63 8.33
N GLN A 228 0.57 17.35 7.52
CA GLN A 228 -0.42 16.82 6.59
C GLN A 228 -0.17 17.40 5.21
N PHE A 229 -0.25 16.57 4.17
CA PHE A 229 -0.16 16.96 2.78
C PHE A 229 -1.43 16.53 2.05
N SER A 230 -2.03 17.43 1.28
CA SER A 230 -3.07 17.08 0.31
C SER A 230 -2.41 16.66 -0.98
N LEU A 231 -2.75 15.48 -1.47
CA LEU A 231 -2.28 14.99 -2.77
C LEU A 231 -3.19 15.51 -3.89
N PRO A 232 -2.67 15.69 -5.12
CA PRO A 232 -3.49 16.00 -6.28
C PRO A 232 -4.61 14.96 -6.48
N ALA A 233 -5.77 15.38 -6.99
CA ALA A 233 -6.91 14.48 -7.20
C ALA A 233 -6.62 13.32 -8.18
N ASP A 234 -5.56 13.43 -8.96
CA ASP A 234 -5.09 12.45 -9.92
C ASP A 234 -3.85 11.67 -9.46
N ALA A 235 -3.46 11.80 -8.20
CA ALA A 235 -2.28 11.14 -7.65
C ALA A 235 -2.31 9.60 -7.78
N PHE A 236 -3.49 8.99 -7.84
CA PHE A 236 -3.72 7.55 -8.03
C PHE A 236 -4.31 7.20 -9.42
N LYS A 237 -4.23 8.12 -10.36
CA LYS A 237 -4.62 7.86 -11.75
C LYS A 237 -3.44 7.23 -12.51
N GLU A 238 -3.19 5.98 -12.29
CA GLU A 238 -2.35 5.16 -13.17
C GLU A 238 -3.20 4.15 -13.94
#